data_071c6e4cf41036997acd4ee86e1b844f
#
_entry.id   071c6e4cf41036997acd4ee86e1b844f
#
_cell.length_a   1.000
_cell.length_b   1.000
_cell.length_c   1.000
_cell.angle_alpha   90.00
_cell.angle_beta   90.00
_cell.angle_gamma   90.00
#
_symmetry.space_group_name_H-M   'P 1'
#
loop_
_entity.id
_entity.type
_entity.pdbx_description
1 polymer ?
#
loop_
_entity_poly.entity_id
_entity_poly.type
_entity_poly.pdbx_seq_one_letter_code
_entity_poly.pdbx_strand_id
1 'polypeptide(L)'
;MSDLVLYEVAVGEGVLALTSMPGRTGSFAKDLSDIIAWRPSFVVTLVEQSELDDKSAGKIGVAFAQVGINWAHLPTIDFGTPLIEDNPAWDDMIISAVRYLSDGARVLVHCYGGCGRSGMAALRIMIAAGEAAEPALSRLRVIRPCAIETSAQMLWAQKL
;
A
#
# COMPACT_ATOMS: atom_id res chain seq x y z
N MET A 1 17.80 -14.36 -5.03
CA MET A 1 16.68 -13.41 -5.24
C MET A 1 15.42 -14.00 -4.63
N SER A 2 14.80 -13.28 -3.73
CA SER A 2 13.51 -13.68 -3.18
C SER A 2 12.39 -13.18 -4.10
N ASP A 3 11.34 -13.97 -4.21
CA ASP A 3 10.15 -13.55 -4.95
C ASP A 3 9.39 -12.48 -4.18
N LEU A 4 8.69 -11.62 -4.91
CA LEU A 4 7.79 -10.64 -4.32
C LEU A 4 6.60 -11.38 -3.67
N VAL A 5 6.28 -11.02 -2.44
CA VAL A 5 5.14 -11.60 -1.73
C VAL A 5 4.06 -10.54 -1.57
N LEU A 6 2.84 -10.90 -1.95
CA LEU A 6 1.65 -10.07 -1.75
C LEU A 6 0.91 -10.59 -0.50
N TYR A 7 0.89 -9.79 0.55
CA TYR A 7 0.26 -10.16 1.82
C TYR A 7 -1.20 -9.69 1.81
N GLU A 8 -2.13 -10.63 1.64
CA GLU A 8 -3.54 -10.34 1.41
C GLU A 8 -4.36 -10.33 2.70
N VAL A 9 -5.29 -9.38 2.79
CA VAL A 9 -6.33 -9.35 3.82
C VAL A 9 -7.66 -8.95 3.17
N ALA A 10 -8.72 -9.67 3.52
CA ALA A 10 -10.06 -9.36 3.02
C ALA A 10 -10.57 -8.06 3.66
N VAL A 11 -11.08 -7.13 2.85
CA VAL A 11 -11.67 -5.86 3.32
C VAL A 11 -12.92 -5.58 2.48
N GLY A 12 -14.06 -5.40 3.13
CA GLY A 12 -15.32 -5.30 2.41
C GLY A 12 -15.55 -6.54 1.55
N GLU A 13 -15.91 -6.34 0.30
CA GLU A 13 -16.08 -7.41 -0.69
C GLU A 13 -14.79 -7.67 -1.49
N GLY A 14 -13.74 -6.90 -1.24
CA GLY A 14 -12.48 -6.95 -1.99
C GLY A 14 -11.31 -7.51 -1.20
N VAL A 15 -10.12 -7.34 -1.75
CA VAL A 15 -8.86 -7.78 -1.15
C VAL A 15 -7.86 -6.63 -1.16
N LEU A 16 -7.34 -6.33 0.02
CA LEU A 16 -6.24 -5.38 0.21
C LEU A 16 -4.96 -6.19 0.37
N ALA A 17 -3.89 -5.81 -0.30
CA ALA A 17 -2.60 -6.44 -0.12
C ALA A 17 -1.51 -5.42 0.17
N LEU A 18 -0.52 -5.87 0.96
CA LEU A 18 0.72 -5.14 1.20
C LEU A 18 1.87 -5.89 0.52
N THR A 19 2.84 -5.14 0.04
CA THR A 19 4.08 -5.74 -0.50
C THR A 19 5.26 -4.80 -0.31
N SER A 20 6.46 -5.35 -0.44
CA SER A 20 7.68 -4.55 -0.54
C SER A 20 7.76 -3.88 -1.92
N MET A 21 8.69 -2.93 -2.06
CA MET A 21 8.87 -2.22 -3.31
C MET A 21 9.31 -3.18 -4.43
N PRO A 22 8.63 -3.15 -5.60
CA PRO A 22 9.10 -3.90 -6.75
C PRO A 22 10.53 -3.52 -7.13
N GLY A 23 11.38 -4.51 -7.40
CA GLY A 23 12.78 -4.30 -7.72
C GLY A 23 13.71 -4.20 -6.51
N ARG A 24 13.17 -4.22 -5.30
CA ARG A 24 13.98 -4.11 -4.08
C ARG A 24 15.02 -5.23 -3.94
N THR A 25 14.62 -6.46 -4.16
CA THR A 25 15.48 -7.64 -3.95
C THR A 25 15.72 -8.44 -5.21
N GLY A 26 15.12 -8.07 -6.31
CA GLY A 26 15.20 -8.85 -7.53
C GLY A 26 14.97 -8.00 -8.77
N SER A 27 14.37 -8.61 -9.78
CA SER A 27 14.07 -7.95 -11.03
C SER A 27 12.80 -7.09 -10.91
N PHE A 28 12.91 -5.81 -11.17
CA PHE A 28 11.76 -4.91 -11.24
C PHE A 28 10.74 -5.41 -12.27
N ALA A 29 11.20 -5.87 -13.43
CA ALA A 29 10.32 -6.36 -14.48
C ALA A 29 9.52 -7.60 -14.03
N LYS A 30 10.16 -8.52 -13.31
CA LYS A 30 9.48 -9.71 -12.78
C LYS A 30 8.48 -9.33 -11.70
N ASP A 31 8.88 -8.49 -10.76
CA ASP A 31 8.01 -8.06 -9.67
C ASP A 31 6.79 -7.30 -10.20
N LEU A 32 7.01 -6.44 -11.18
CA LEU A 32 5.93 -5.72 -11.85
C LEU A 32 4.96 -6.70 -12.55
N SER A 33 5.50 -7.71 -13.24
CA SER A 33 4.70 -8.74 -13.89
C SER A 33 3.85 -9.51 -12.89
N ASP A 34 4.40 -9.84 -11.71
CA ASP A 34 3.68 -10.54 -10.64
C ASP A 34 2.53 -9.67 -10.10
N ILE A 35 2.76 -8.38 -9.92
CA ILE A 35 1.73 -7.43 -9.50
C ILE A 35 0.61 -7.35 -10.54
N ILE A 36 0.96 -7.21 -11.80
CA ILE A 36 -0.02 -7.13 -12.90
C ILE A 36 -0.85 -8.42 -12.98
N ALA A 37 -0.20 -9.57 -12.80
CA ALA A 37 -0.88 -10.88 -12.79
C ALA A 37 -1.85 -11.02 -11.62
N TRP A 38 -1.61 -10.35 -10.50
CA TRP A 38 -2.53 -10.30 -9.36
C TRP A 38 -3.79 -9.48 -9.65
N ARG A 39 -3.77 -8.64 -10.69
CA ARG A 39 -4.90 -7.85 -11.17
C ARG A 39 -5.43 -6.82 -10.17
N PRO A 40 -4.59 -5.94 -9.63
CA PRO A 40 -5.10 -4.84 -8.82
C PRO A 40 -5.87 -3.86 -9.70
N SER A 41 -6.91 -3.25 -9.16
CA SER A 41 -7.59 -2.11 -9.78
C SER A 41 -6.92 -0.80 -9.38
N PHE A 42 -6.27 -0.78 -8.23
CA PHE A 42 -5.65 0.40 -7.66
C PHE A 42 -4.35 0.03 -6.95
N VAL A 43 -3.27 0.75 -7.23
CA VAL A 43 -1.98 0.58 -6.57
C VAL A 43 -1.55 1.89 -5.93
N VAL A 44 -1.16 1.83 -4.68
CA VAL A 44 -0.69 2.97 -3.90
C VAL A 44 0.80 2.79 -3.60
N THR A 45 1.61 3.73 -4.06
CA THR A 45 3.05 3.77 -3.83
C THR A 45 3.36 4.82 -2.76
N LEU A 46 4.01 4.40 -1.67
CA LEU A 46 4.29 5.26 -0.52
C LEU A 46 5.76 5.64 -0.39
N VAL A 47 6.64 5.05 -1.19
CA VAL A 47 8.06 5.41 -1.18
C VAL A 47 8.31 6.75 -1.84
N GLU A 48 9.42 7.39 -1.49
CA GLU A 48 9.87 8.60 -2.17
C GLU A 48 10.43 8.24 -3.55
N GLN A 49 10.45 9.22 -4.45
CA GLN A 49 10.96 9.02 -5.81
C GLN A 49 12.40 8.53 -5.82
N SER A 50 13.23 9.01 -4.88
CA SER A 50 14.62 8.57 -4.76
C SER A 50 14.75 7.08 -4.47
N GLU A 51 13.84 6.53 -3.67
CA GLU A 51 13.83 5.08 -3.38
C GLU A 51 13.51 4.26 -4.64
N LEU A 52 12.58 4.75 -5.46
CA LEU A 52 12.24 4.12 -6.75
C LEU A 52 13.42 4.19 -7.71
N ASP A 53 14.03 5.36 -7.83
CA ASP A 53 15.14 5.59 -8.78
C ASP A 53 16.36 4.73 -8.43
N ASP A 54 16.67 4.57 -7.16
CA ASP A 54 17.79 3.73 -6.68
C ASP A 54 17.65 2.27 -7.12
N LYS A 55 16.45 1.79 -7.37
CA LYS A 55 16.16 0.40 -7.79
C LYS A 55 15.64 0.31 -9.22
N SER A 56 15.86 1.35 -10.01
CA SER A 56 15.41 1.41 -11.42
C SER A 56 13.89 1.22 -11.58
N ALA A 57 13.13 1.62 -10.57
CA ALA A 57 11.67 1.51 -10.54
C ALA A 57 10.95 2.86 -10.75
N GLY A 58 11.67 3.90 -11.18
CA GLY A 58 11.16 5.27 -11.25
C GLY A 58 9.98 5.47 -12.20
N LYS A 59 9.78 4.55 -13.14
CA LYS A 59 8.66 4.60 -14.11
C LYS A 59 7.50 3.68 -13.77
N ILE A 60 7.38 3.28 -12.51
CA ILE A 60 6.33 2.34 -12.07
C ILE A 60 4.91 2.86 -12.42
N GLY A 61 4.66 4.15 -12.24
CA GLY A 61 3.38 4.76 -12.56
C GLY A 61 3.03 4.67 -14.05
N VAL A 62 4.01 4.91 -14.93
CA VAL A 62 3.84 4.76 -16.37
C VAL A 62 3.50 3.32 -16.73
N ALA A 63 4.19 2.36 -16.11
CA ALA A 63 3.96 0.94 -16.35
C ALA A 63 2.53 0.52 -15.97
N PHE A 64 2.02 0.98 -14.84
CA PHE A 64 0.64 0.70 -14.43
C PHE A 64 -0.38 1.36 -15.37
N ALA A 65 -0.14 2.62 -15.77
CA ALA A 65 -1.03 3.31 -16.70
C ALA A 65 -1.15 2.58 -18.04
N GLN A 66 -0.07 2.00 -18.55
CA GLN A 66 -0.06 1.27 -19.81
C GLN A 66 -0.95 0.03 -19.81
N VAL A 67 -1.22 -0.54 -18.64
CA VAL A 67 -2.10 -1.72 -18.50
C VAL A 67 -3.44 -1.39 -17.84
N GLY A 68 -3.77 -0.10 -17.68
CA GLY A 68 -5.06 0.34 -17.18
C GLY A 68 -5.25 0.21 -15.69
N ILE A 69 -4.17 0.13 -14.91
CA ILE A 69 -4.22 0.11 -13.45
C ILE A 69 -4.15 1.55 -12.94
N ASN A 70 -5.08 1.93 -12.07
CA ASN A 70 -5.06 3.24 -11.43
C ASN A 70 -3.94 3.28 -10.37
N TRP A 71 -3.24 4.40 -10.30
CA TRP A 71 -2.08 4.55 -9.44
C TRP A 71 -2.11 5.87 -8.68
N ALA A 72 -1.79 5.80 -7.39
CA ALA A 72 -1.58 6.97 -6.55
C ALA A 72 -0.16 6.92 -5.97
N HIS A 73 0.55 8.04 -6.05
CA HIS A 73 1.87 8.19 -5.45
C HIS A 73 1.77 9.18 -4.29
N LEU A 74 1.99 8.70 -3.08
CA LEU A 74 1.94 9.49 -1.84
C LEU A 74 3.27 9.36 -1.12
N PRO A 75 4.34 10.05 -1.60
CA PRO A 75 5.68 9.93 -1.04
C PRO A 75 5.67 10.24 0.45
N THR A 76 6.17 9.30 1.24
CA THR A 76 6.25 9.43 2.69
C THR A 76 7.64 9.01 3.13
N ILE A 77 8.27 9.79 4.00
CA ILE A 77 9.58 9.48 4.58
C ILE A 77 9.51 8.11 5.29
N ASP A 78 10.53 7.30 5.10
CA ASP A 78 10.63 6.01 5.78
C ASP A 78 10.54 6.20 7.30
N PHE A 79 9.79 5.31 7.96
CA PHE A 79 9.41 5.39 9.37
C PHE A 79 8.54 6.60 9.73
N GLY A 80 8.14 7.41 8.74
CA GLY A 80 7.37 8.64 8.95
C GLY A 80 5.87 8.47 8.77
N THR A 81 5.20 9.60 8.94
CA THR A 81 3.75 9.77 8.72
C THR A 81 3.54 10.81 7.62
N PRO A 82 2.33 10.88 7.03
CA PRO A 82 2.03 11.92 6.07
C PRO A 82 2.21 13.32 6.66
N LEU A 83 2.68 14.26 5.83
CA LEU A 83 2.70 15.67 6.20
C LEU A 83 1.27 16.22 6.21
N ILE A 84 1.03 17.27 7.00
CA ILE A 84 -0.31 17.85 7.11
C ILE A 84 -0.81 18.37 5.75
N GLU A 85 0.07 18.98 4.96
CA GLU A 85 -0.25 19.46 3.62
C GLU A 85 -0.64 18.36 2.64
N ASP A 86 -0.28 17.12 2.91
CA ASP A 86 -0.60 15.96 2.07
C ASP A 86 -1.94 15.30 2.46
N ASN A 87 -2.57 15.73 3.55
CA ASN A 87 -3.82 15.14 4.03
C ASN A 87 -4.92 15.07 2.97
N PRO A 88 -5.17 16.10 2.15
CA PRO A 88 -6.19 16.00 1.10
C PRO A 88 -5.93 14.86 0.11
N ALA A 89 -4.68 14.66 -0.31
CA ALA A 89 -4.31 13.58 -1.23
C ALA A 89 -4.47 12.21 -0.56
N TRP A 90 -4.14 12.10 0.72
CA TRP A 90 -4.35 10.87 1.50
C TRP A 90 -5.84 10.57 1.68
N ASP A 91 -6.65 11.56 1.95
CA ASP A 91 -8.11 11.40 2.07
C ASP A 91 -8.71 10.91 0.76
N ASP A 92 -8.32 11.49 -0.36
CA ASP A 92 -8.75 11.06 -1.70
C ASP A 92 -8.35 9.62 -1.99
N MET A 93 -7.13 9.23 -1.64
CA MET A 93 -6.64 7.85 -1.81
C MET A 93 -7.47 6.88 -0.98
N ILE A 94 -7.73 7.21 0.29
CA ILE A 94 -8.48 6.34 1.20
C ILE A 94 -9.91 6.16 0.68
N ILE A 95 -10.57 7.23 0.25
CA ILE A 95 -11.91 7.18 -0.34
C ILE A 95 -11.92 6.27 -1.57
N SER A 96 -10.93 6.43 -2.45
CA SER A 96 -10.80 5.59 -3.64
C SER A 96 -10.58 4.13 -3.31
N ALA A 97 -9.67 3.84 -2.37
CA ALA A 97 -9.37 2.47 -1.94
C ALA A 97 -10.62 1.78 -1.37
N VAL A 98 -11.35 2.47 -0.49
CA VAL A 98 -12.58 1.94 0.11
C VAL A 98 -13.62 1.65 -0.97
N ARG A 99 -13.76 2.53 -1.95
CA ARG A 99 -14.69 2.33 -3.07
C ARG A 99 -14.33 1.08 -3.89
N TYR A 100 -13.06 0.94 -4.27
CA TYR A 100 -12.60 -0.25 -4.99
C TYR A 100 -12.87 -1.53 -4.19
N LEU A 101 -12.56 -1.52 -2.90
CA LEU A 101 -12.76 -2.68 -2.03
C LEU A 101 -14.24 -3.03 -1.86
N SER A 102 -15.12 -2.02 -1.72
CA SER A 102 -16.56 -2.29 -1.63
C SER A 102 -17.15 -2.85 -2.93
N ASP A 103 -16.50 -2.57 -4.06
CA ASP A 103 -16.89 -3.11 -5.36
C ASP A 103 -16.29 -4.50 -5.65
N GLY A 104 -15.60 -5.09 -4.70
CA GLY A 104 -14.99 -6.42 -4.85
C GLY A 104 -13.65 -6.43 -5.54
N ALA A 105 -13.04 -5.26 -5.75
CA ALA A 105 -11.76 -5.14 -6.44
C ALA A 105 -10.57 -5.39 -5.52
N ARG A 106 -9.37 -5.40 -6.11
CA ARG A 106 -8.09 -5.59 -5.42
C ARG A 106 -7.32 -4.29 -5.36
N VAL A 107 -6.86 -3.95 -4.17
CA VAL A 107 -6.04 -2.76 -3.90
C VAL A 107 -4.70 -3.19 -3.34
N LEU A 108 -3.63 -2.67 -3.90
CA LEU A 108 -2.26 -2.94 -3.45
C LEU A 108 -1.64 -1.69 -2.86
N VAL A 109 -1.03 -1.82 -1.70
CA VAL A 109 -0.25 -0.75 -1.06
C VAL A 109 1.17 -1.25 -0.88
N HIS A 110 2.16 -0.47 -1.29
CA HIS A 110 3.55 -0.82 -1.04
C HIS A 110 4.36 0.36 -0.51
N CYS A 111 5.36 0.04 0.29
CA CYS A 111 6.44 0.96 0.64
C CYS A 111 7.77 0.29 0.27
N TYR A 112 8.87 0.54 0.98
CA TYR A 112 10.14 -0.13 0.67
C TYR A 112 10.15 -1.57 1.18
N GLY A 113 9.89 -1.77 2.47
CA GLY A 113 9.88 -3.08 3.10
C GLY A 113 8.52 -3.77 3.18
N GLY A 114 7.44 -3.06 2.91
CA GLY A 114 6.09 -3.59 3.05
C GLY A 114 5.63 -3.73 4.50
N CYS A 115 6.16 -2.92 5.41
CA CYS A 115 5.89 -2.99 6.84
C CYS A 115 5.26 -1.70 7.38
N GLY A 116 6.06 -0.66 7.61
CA GLY A 116 5.66 0.53 8.36
C GLY A 116 4.66 1.41 7.65
N ARG A 117 5.09 2.05 6.56
CA ARG A 117 4.26 2.97 5.78
C ARG A 117 3.06 2.26 5.16
N SER A 118 3.26 1.10 4.58
CA SER A 118 2.17 0.32 3.98
C SER A 118 1.23 -0.24 5.04
N GLY A 119 1.73 -0.67 6.19
CA GLY A 119 0.89 -1.10 7.32
C GLY A 119 0.03 0.03 7.86
N MET A 120 0.59 1.23 7.99
CA MET A 120 -0.11 2.43 8.41
C MET A 120 -1.26 2.76 7.43
N ALA A 121 -0.99 2.76 6.15
CA ALA A 121 -2.01 3.03 5.13
C ALA A 121 -3.08 1.94 5.11
N ALA A 122 -2.68 0.67 5.19
CA ALA A 122 -3.62 -0.45 5.19
C ALA A 122 -4.58 -0.39 6.38
N LEU A 123 -4.07 -0.16 7.58
CA LEU A 123 -4.93 -0.04 8.77
C LEU A 123 -5.91 1.13 8.62
N ARG A 124 -5.44 2.28 8.12
CA ARG A 124 -6.31 3.43 7.89
C ARG A 124 -7.42 3.12 6.90
N ILE A 125 -7.12 2.40 5.82
CA ILE A 125 -8.11 1.97 4.84
C ILE A 125 -9.12 1.02 5.48
N MET A 126 -8.67 0.04 6.27
CA MET A 126 -9.56 -0.92 6.94
C MET A 126 -10.53 -0.21 7.90
N ILE A 127 -10.05 0.74 8.68
CA ILE A 127 -10.87 1.55 9.59
C ILE A 127 -11.88 2.40 8.79
N ALA A 128 -11.43 3.04 7.72
CA ALA A 128 -12.31 3.82 6.85
C ALA A 128 -13.39 2.95 6.18
N ALA A 129 -13.10 1.68 5.94
CA ALA A 129 -14.07 0.71 5.43
C ALA A 129 -15.08 0.23 6.49
N GLY A 130 -14.98 0.71 7.72
CA GLY A 130 -15.92 0.43 8.79
C GLY A 130 -15.46 -0.55 9.86
N GLU A 131 -14.20 -1.01 9.79
CA GLU A 131 -13.67 -1.94 10.80
C GLU A 131 -13.25 -1.19 12.06
N ALA A 132 -13.42 -1.83 13.22
CA ALA A 132 -12.88 -1.32 14.48
C ALA A 132 -11.35 -1.46 14.48
N ALA A 133 -10.65 -0.50 15.09
CA ALA A 133 -9.20 -0.39 15.02
C ALA A 133 -8.45 -1.64 15.52
N GLU A 134 -8.79 -2.13 16.71
CA GLU A 134 -8.07 -3.28 17.29
C GLU A 134 -8.27 -4.59 16.52
N PRO A 135 -9.50 -5.00 16.16
CA PRO A 135 -9.69 -6.19 15.33
C PRO A 135 -9.02 -6.06 13.95
N ALA A 136 -9.09 -4.88 13.33
CA ALA A 136 -8.44 -4.64 12.04
C ALA A 136 -6.92 -4.80 12.16
N LEU A 137 -6.31 -4.21 13.18
CA LEU A 137 -4.88 -4.32 13.42
C LEU A 137 -4.46 -5.79 13.65
N SER A 138 -5.24 -6.53 14.43
CA SER A 138 -4.97 -7.95 14.69
C SER A 138 -4.98 -8.76 13.40
N ARG A 139 -5.98 -8.57 12.55
CA ARG A 139 -6.10 -9.25 11.26
C ARG A 139 -4.94 -8.89 10.33
N LEU A 140 -4.59 -7.62 10.27
CA LEU A 140 -3.48 -7.12 9.46
C LEU A 140 -2.16 -7.77 9.92
N ARG A 141 -1.91 -7.83 11.21
CA ARG A 141 -0.67 -8.40 11.77
C ARG A 141 -0.61 -9.92 11.71
N VAL A 142 -1.72 -10.60 11.53
CA VAL A 142 -1.70 -12.04 11.22
C VAL A 142 -1.03 -12.28 9.87
N ILE A 143 -1.37 -11.47 8.85
CA ILE A 143 -0.81 -11.65 7.50
C ILE A 143 0.53 -10.93 7.32
N ARG A 144 0.78 -9.86 8.08
CA ARG A 144 2.03 -9.10 8.02
C ARG A 144 2.43 -8.64 9.43
N PRO A 145 3.13 -9.49 10.19
CA PRO A 145 3.45 -9.19 11.61
C PRO A 145 4.19 -7.87 11.84
N CYS A 146 5.00 -7.42 10.85
CA CYS A 146 5.74 -6.16 10.94
C CYS A 146 4.92 -4.92 10.58
N ALA A 147 3.63 -5.06 10.28
CA ALA A 147 2.79 -3.92 9.88
C ALA A 147 2.77 -2.86 10.98
N ILE A 148 3.11 -1.63 10.60
CA ILE A 148 3.26 -0.45 11.46
C ILE A 148 4.47 -0.57 12.38
N GLU A 149 5.45 0.30 12.15
CA GLU A 149 6.75 0.22 12.80
C GLU A 149 6.96 1.25 13.91
N THR A 150 6.20 2.35 13.92
CA THR A 150 6.37 3.40 14.91
C THR A 150 5.06 3.76 15.60
N SER A 151 5.18 4.33 16.82
CA SER A 151 4.01 4.82 17.56
C SER A 151 3.30 5.96 16.83
N ALA A 152 4.05 6.83 16.14
CA ALA A 152 3.47 7.91 15.35
C ALA A 152 2.64 7.36 14.18
N GLN A 153 3.13 6.35 13.49
CA GLN A 153 2.38 5.67 12.43
C GLN A 153 1.09 5.05 12.97
N MET A 154 1.16 4.41 14.12
CA MET A 154 -0.02 3.80 14.76
C MET A 154 -1.07 4.86 15.10
N LEU A 155 -0.66 5.96 15.72
CA LEU A 155 -1.57 7.06 16.06
C LEU A 155 -2.22 7.65 14.80
N TRP A 156 -1.42 7.85 13.77
CA TRP A 156 -1.94 8.39 12.51
C TRP A 156 -2.96 7.44 11.87
N ALA A 157 -2.64 6.14 11.84
CA ALA A 157 -3.51 5.13 11.22
C ALA A 157 -4.87 5.01 11.92
N GLN A 158 -4.91 5.20 13.22
CA GLN A 158 -6.13 5.10 14.04
C GLN A 158 -6.93 6.41 14.11
N LYS A 159 -6.36 7.50 13.61
CA LYS A 159 -7.01 8.81 13.65
C LYS A 159 -8.14 8.87 12.60
N LEU A 160 -9.34 9.15 13.07
CA LEU A 160 -10.53 9.31 12.22
C LEU A 160 -10.87 10.78 11.99
#